data_e01efb0e36ab5a4d522c82fe92350d21
#
_entry.id   e01efb0e36ab5a4d522c82fe92350d21
#
_cell.length_a   1.000
_cell.length_b   1.000
_cell.length_c   1.000
_cell.angle_alpha   90.00
_cell.angle_beta   90.00
_cell.angle_gamma   90.00
#
_symmetry.space_group_name_H-M   'P 1'
#
loop_
_entity.id
_entity.type
_entity.pdbx_description
1 polymer ?
#
loop_
_entity_poly.entity_id
_entity_poly.type
_entity_poly.pdbx_seq_one_letter_code
_entity_poly.pdbx_strand_id
1 'polypeptide(L)'
;MGSLILVRHATTAASAAGRNLGKRSDLPLSDDGFALADQLGRTLAAELSALPHDELRLVSSPALRCRQTAAAIAAALDLNEKRVEVEAGLIEIDYGDWDGLSAEECRARDPDLRATWEADPYATRCPDGESGQDVAKRAFAALAPLERWLAADRARCAVAVAHNHVNRVRLCDLLGWPMRDYRRRLSQDAGGYNLITFGGDAPVVRRLNAPAA
;
A
#
# COMPACT_ATOMS: atom_id res chain seq x y z
N MET A 1 -16.06 -7.34 -13.75
CA MET A 1 -15.17 -7.96 -12.76
C MET A 1 -14.97 -6.97 -11.63
N GLY A 2 -15.14 -7.42 -10.37
CA GLY A 2 -14.85 -6.56 -9.22
C GLY A 2 -13.41 -6.07 -9.25
N SER A 3 -13.14 -4.87 -8.79
CA SER A 3 -11.84 -4.21 -8.95
C SER A 3 -11.27 -3.74 -7.61
N LEU A 4 -9.99 -4.03 -7.36
CA LEU A 4 -9.22 -3.46 -6.27
C LEU A 4 -8.20 -2.46 -6.82
N ILE A 5 -8.27 -1.24 -6.33
CA ILE A 5 -7.25 -0.23 -6.54
C ILE A 5 -6.39 -0.19 -5.29
N LEU A 6 -5.16 -0.73 -5.38
CA LEU A 6 -4.22 -0.78 -4.27
C LEU A 6 -3.26 0.40 -4.38
N VAL A 7 -3.36 1.35 -3.47
CA VAL A 7 -2.67 2.64 -3.48
C VAL A 7 -1.52 2.64 -2.47
N ARG A 8 -0.36 3.17 -2.84
CA ARG A 8 0.64 3.61 -1.86
C ARG A 8 0.31 5.04 -1.42
N HIS A 9 0.32 5.31 -0.11
CA HIS A 9 0.13 6.67 0.44
C HIS A 9 1.01 7.70 -0.28
N ALA A 10 0.57 8.96 -0.32
CA ALA A 10 1.30 10.06 -0.91
C ALA A 10 2.56 10.44 -0.09
N THR A 11 3.34 11.40 -0.55
CA THR A 11 4.68 11.72 -0.04
C THR A 11 4.65 12.26 1.40
N THR A 12 5.60 11.80 2.22
CA THR A 12 5.96 12.39 3.51
C THR A 12 7.37 12.94 3.45
N ALA A 13 7.75 13.85 4.34
CA ALA A 13 9.12 14.38 4.40
C ALA A 13 10.16 13.25 4.55
N ALA A 14 9.87 12.22 5.38
CA ALA A 14 10.77 11.09 5.57
C ALA A 14 10.91 10.22 4.32
N SER A 15 9.80 9.95 3.59
CA SER A 15 9.84 9.16 2.35
C SER A 15 10.57 9.90 1.22
N ALA A 16 10.42 11.22 1.13
CA ALA A 16 11.15 12.07 0.20
C ALA A 16 12.67 12.06 0.49
N ALA A 17 13.04 12.00 1.76
CA ALA A 17 14.44 11.90 2.21
C ALA A 17 15.03 10.48 2.13
N GLY A 18 14.30 9.50 1.57
CA GLY A 18 14.77 8.11 1.43
C GLY A 18 14.92 7.35 2.75
N ARG A 19 14.23 7.79 3.82
CA ARG A 19 14.27 7.14 5.14
C ARG A 19 13.22 6.04 5.24
N ASN A 20 13.52 4.99 5.98
CA ASN A 20 12.56 3.95 6.34
C ASN A 20 11.45 4.57 7.22
N LEU A 21 10.22 4.46 6.78
CA LEU A 21 9.05 4.94 7.51
C LEU A 21 8.12 3.75 7.75
N GLY A 22 8.32 3.08 8.86
CA GLY A 22 7.57 1.89 9.24
C GLY A 22 6.33 2.19 10.09
N LYS A 23 5.91 1.19 10.85
CA LYS A 23 4.72 1.32 11.70
C LYS A 23 4.95 2.13 12.97
N ARG A 24 6.22 2.29 13.42
CA ARG A 24 6.56 3.03 14.65
C ARG A 24 6.51 4.54 14.45
N SER A 25 6.69 5.00 13.21
CA SER A 25 6.68 6.42 12.85
C SER A 25 5.36 6.80 12.18
N ASP A 26 4.57 7.65 12.83
CA ASP A 26 3.27 8.11 12.29
C ASP A 26 3.33 9.57 11.84
N LEU A 27 4.13 9.82 10.79
CA LEU A 27 4.32 11.15 10.22
C LEU A 27 3.19 11.51 9.23
N PRO A 28 2.81 12.81 9.15
CA PRO A 28 1.85 13.32 8.18
C PRO A 28 2.43 13.37 6.76
N LEU A 29 1.56 13.60 5.79
CA LEU A 29 1.96 14.01 4.44
C LEU A 29 2.73 15.33 4.50
N SER A 30 3.66 15.51 3.56
CA SER A 30 4.25 16.84 3.26
C SER A 30 3.28 17.68 2.44
N ASP A 31 3.58 18.98 2.24
CA ASP A 31 2.76 19.86 1.38
C ASP A 31 2.65 19.29 -0.05
N ASP A 32 3.77 18.83 -0.62
CA ASP A 32 3.77 18.13 -1.91
C ASP A 32 2.97 16.83 -1.85
N GLY A 33 2.97 16.15 -0.70
CA GLY A 33 2.19 14.94 -0.45
C GLY A 33 0.68 15.22 -0.44
N PHE A 34 0.22 16.31 0.13
CA PHE A 34 -1.17 16.72 0.06
C PHE A 34 -1.58 17.03 -1.38
N ALA A 35 -0.77 17.79 -2.12
CA ALA A 35 -1.03 18.09 -3.52
C ALA A 35 -1.10 16.81 -4.38
N LEU A 36 -0.20 15.86 -4.13
CA LEU A 36 -0.20 14.56 -4.80
C LEU A 36 -1.44 13.71 -4.42
N ALA A 37 -1.86 13.72 -3.16
CA ALA A 37 -3.07 13.02 -2.71
C ALA A 37 -4.34 13.59 -3.38
N ASP A 38 -4.43 14.92 -3.51
CA ASP A 38 -5.53 15.58 -4.21
C ASP A 38 -5.53 15.24 -5.71
N GLN A 39 -4.36 15.20 -6.35
CA GLN A 39 -4.23 14.80 -7.76
C GLN A 39 -4.68 13.34 -7.95
N LEU A 40 -4.21 12.44 -7.09
CA LEU A 40 -4.64 11.04 -7.08
C LEU A 40 -6.15 10.91 -6.88
N GLY A 41 -6.71 11.68 -5.96
CA GLY A 41 -8.16 11.72 -5.72
C GLY A 41 -8.92 12.08 -6.99
N ARG A 42 -8.51 13.14 -7.70
CA ARG A 42 -9.13 13.53 -8.99
C ARG A 42 -8.99 12.45 -10.06
N THR A 43 -7.81 11.84 -10.17
CA THR A 43 -7.56 10.74 -11.13
C THR A 43 -8.52 9.57 -10.88
N LEU A 44 -8.64 9.13 -9.62
CA LEU A 44 -9.52 8.01 -9.27
C LEU A 44 -11.00 8.40 -9.39
N ALA A 45 -11.37 9.64 -9.06
CA ALA A 45 -12.74 10.12 -9.24
C ALA A 45 -13.15 10.09 -10.72
N ALA A 46 -12.29 10.48 -11.63
CA ALA A 46 -12.55 10.37 -13.06
C ALA A 46 -12.72 8.92 -13.53
N GLU A 47 -11.86 8.00 -13.06
CA GLU A 47 -11.94 6.57 -13.40
C GLU A 47 -13.19 5.88 -12.81
N LEU A 48 -13.66 6.32 -11.65
CA LEU A 48 -14.77 5.72 -10.90
C LEU A 48 -16.09 6.48 -11.03
N SER A 49 -16.15 7.51 -11.87
CA SER A 49 -17.31 8.44 -11.99
C SER A 49 -18.65 7.75 -12.32
N ALA A 50 -18.62 6.60 -12.99
CA ALA A 50 -19.82 5.84 -13.34
C ALA A 50 -20.21 4.79 -12.28
N LEU A 51 -19.42 4.66 -11.20
CA LEU A 51 -19.65 3.64 -10.19
C LEU A 51 -20.59 4.17 -9.10
N PRO A 52 -21.68 3.45 -8.78
CA PRO A 52 -22.53 3.80 -7.64
C PRO A 52 -21.74 3.75 -6.32
N HIS A 53 -22.02 4.70 -5.42
CA HIS A 53 -21.31 4.81 -4.14
C HIS A 53 -21.54 3.61 -3.20
N ASP A 54 -22.62 2.87 -3.33
CA ASP A 54 -22.91 1.65 -2.57
C ASP A 54 -22.10 0.43 -3.05
N GLU A 55 -21.60 0.48 -4.28
CA GLU A 55 -20.68 -0.49 -4.85
C GLU A 55 -19.19 -0.13 -4.64
N LEU A 56 -18.92 0.96 -3.92
CA LEU A 56 -17.55 1.44 -3.64
C LEU A 56 -17.22 1.33 -2.15
N ARG A 57 -16.09 0.69 -1.84
CA ARG A 57 -15.48 0.69 -0.50
C ARG A 57 -14.14 1.41 -0.53
N LEU A 58 -13.88 2.23 0.47
CA LEU A 58 -12.61 2.90 0.68
C LEU A 58 -12.01 2.45 2.01
N VAL A 59 -10.87 1.78 1.94
CA VAL A 59 -10.17 1.16 3.07
C VAL A 59 -8.81 1.82 3.24
N SER A 60 -8.37 2.07 4.46
CA SER A 60 -7.08 2.68 4.77
C SER A 60 -6.32 1.94 5.85
N SER A 61 -5.00 1.88 5.72
CA SER A 61 -4.11 1.63 6.85
C SER A 61 -4.37 2.63 7.97
N PRO A 62 -4.17 2.27 9.27
CA PRO A 62 -4.35 3.21 10.39
C PRO A 62 -3.31 4.35 10.42
N ALA A 63 -2.21 4.26 9.68
CA ALA A 63 -1.18 5.31 9.65
C ALA A 63 -1.73 6.66 9.15
N LEU A 64 -1.33 7.75 9.79
CA LEU A 64 -1.82 9.12 9.50
C LEU A 64 -1.68 9.47 8.02
N ARG A 65 -0.52 9.20 7.40
CA ARG A 65 -0.25 9.42 5.97
C ARG A 65 -1.22 8.69 5.04
N CYS A 66 -1.64 7.47 5.41
CA CYS A 66 -2.64 6.71 4.63
C CYS A 66 -4.03 7.29 4.81
N ARG A 67 -4.42 7.63 6.06
CA ARG A 67 -5.72 8.25 6.34
C ARG A 67 -5.86 9.60 5.64
N GLN A 68 -4.80 10.43 5.61
CA GLN A 68 -4.79 11.70 4.90
C GLN A 68 -4.91 11.50 3.37
N THR A 69 -4.20 10.51 2.80
CA THR A 69 -4.35 10.16 1.39
C THR A 69 -5.77 9.65 1.09
N ALA A 70 -6.32 8.79 1.95
CA ALA A 70 -7.68 8.29 1.80
C ALA A 70 -8.74 9.39 1.95
N ALA A 71 -8.53 10.37 2.83
CA ALA A 71 -9.42 11.51 3.00
C ALA A 71 -9.47 12.38 1.72
N ALA A 72 -8.33 12.63 1.08
CA ALA A 72 -8.28 13.33 -0.21
C ALA A 72 -9.02 12.56 -1.32
N ILE A 73 -8.85 11.23 -1.37
CA ILE A 73 -9.59 10.37 -2.32
C ILE A 73 -11.10 10.42 -2.02
N ALA A 74 -11.51 10.31 -0.74
CA ALA A 74 -12.92 10.39 -0.34
C ALA A 74 -13.55 11.71 -0.74
N ALA A 75 -12.87 12.83 -0.49
CA ALA A 75 -13.32 14.16 -0.88
C ALA A 75 -13.53 14.29 -2.39
N ALA A 76 -12.59 13.78 -3.20
CA ALA A 76 -12.70 13.82 -4.65
C ALA A 76 -13.82 12.94 -5.21
N LEU A 77 -14.18 11.88 -4.49
CA LEU A 77 -15.29 10.96 -4.83
C LEU A 77 -16.65 11.41 -4.25
N ASP A 78 -16.72 12.58 -3.60
CA ASP A 78 -17.89 13.06 -2.87
C ASP A 78 -18.41 12.07 -1.82
N LEU A 79 -17.48 11.36 -1.17
CA LEU A 79 -17.77 10.41 -0.11
C LEU A 79 -17.56 11.06 1.27
N ASN A 80 -18.48 10.76 2.21
CA ASN A 80 -18.24 11.15 3.59
C ASN A 80 -16.99 10.42 4.14
N GLU A 81 -16.07 11.17 4.75
CA GLU A 81 -14.83 10.61 5.32
C GLU A 81 -15.09 9.47 6.33
N LYS A 82 -16.22 9.48 7.04
CA LYS A 82 -16.64 8.40 7.94
C LYS A 82 -16.85 7.05 7.23
N ARG A 83 -16.95 7.04 5.92
CA ARG A 83 -17.01 5.80 5.11
C ARG A 83 -15.64 5.18 4.86
N VAL A 84 -14.54 5.83 5.25
CA VAL A 84 -13.20 5.25 5.18
C VAL A 84 -13.06 4.21 6.28
N GLU A 85 -12.99 2.96 5.89
CA GLU A 85 -12.78 1.83 6.80
C GLU A 85 -11.29 1.75 7.18
N VAL A 86 -10.97 1.65 8.46
CA VAL A 86 -9.58 1.51 8.92
C VAL A 86 -9.27 0.03 9.15
N GLU A 87 -8.25 -0.47 8.44
CA GLU A 87 -7.84 -1.87 8.51
C GLU A 87 -6.42 -1.99 9.09
N ALA A 88 -6.32 -2.51 10.31
CA ALA A 88 -5.06 -2.59 11.06
C ALA A 88 -4.00 -3.47 10.37
N GLY A 89 -4.43 -4.52 9.67
CA GLY A 89 -3.53 -5.41 8.94
C GLY A 89 -2.80 -4.77 7.76
N LEU A 90 -3.25 -3.59 7.32
CA LEU A 90 -2.61 -2.81 6.25
C LEU A 90 -1.49 -1.88 6.74
N ILE A 91 -1.14 -1.86 8.04
CA ILE A 91 -0.02 -1.03 8.54
C ILE A 91 1.31 -1.41 7.86
N GLU A 92 2.25 -0.47 7.73
CA GLU A 92 3.56 -0.74 7.13
C GLU A 92 4.40 -1.70 7.98
N ILE A 93 5.44 -2.27 7.37
CA ILE A 93 6.41 -3.13 8.07
C ILE A 93 6.95 -2.43 9.32
N ASP A 94 7.13 -3.19 10.40
CA ASP A 94 7.95 -2.75 11.51
C ASP A 94 9.42 -2.89 11.15
N TYR A 95 10.06 -1.76 10.88
CA TYR A 95 11.50 -1.74 10.65
C TYR A 95 12.32 -1.90 11.94
N GLY A 96 11.65 -1.90 13.11
CA GLY A 96 12.34 -2.02 14.39
C GLY A 96 13.37 -0.91 14.57
N ASP A 97 14.60 -1.31 14.87
CA ASP A 97 15.72 -0.38 15.08
C ASP A 97 16.18 0.35 13.79
N TRP A 98 15.69 -0.06 12.63
CA TRP A 98 15.96 0.63 11.36
C TRP A 98 14.87 1.66 11.01
N ASP A 99 13.86 1.85 11.85
CA ASP A 99 12.83 2.87 11.58
C ASP A 99 13.46 4.28 11.66
N GLY A 100 13.17 5.12 10.68
CA GLY A 100 13.75 6.46 10.53
C GLY A 100 15.15 6.50 9.92
N LEU A 101 15.85 5.37 9.75
CA LEU A 101 17.18 5.32 9.14
C LEU A 101 17.12 5.26 7.62
N SER A 102 18.13 5.79 6.95
CA SER A 102 18.38 5.54 5.52
C SER A 102 18.93 4.12 5.29
N ALA A 103 18.94 3.68 4.04
CA ALA A 103 19.55 2.39 3.69
C ALA A 103 21.05 2.34 4.02
N GLU A 104 21.76 3.46 3.88
CA GLU A 104 23.18 3.60 4.19
C GLU A 104 23.43 3.51 5.71
N GLU A 105 22.65 4.24 6.51
CA GLU A 105 22.70 4.19 7.97
C GLU A 105 22.43 2.76 8.49
N CYS A 106 21.46 2.04 7.89
CA CYS A 106 21.22 0.63 8.24
C CYS A 106 22.43 -0.27 7.93
N ARG A 107 23.10 -0.08 6.76
CA ARG A 107 24.30 -0.85 6.42
C ARG A 107 25.46 -0.53 7.34
N ALA A 108 25.63 0.72 7.74
CA ALA A 108 26.68 1.13 8.68
C ALA A 108 26.45 0.57 10.09
N ARG A 109 25.20 0.49 10.52
CA ARG A 109 24.79 0.00 11.84
C ARG A 109 24.90 -1.53 11.95
N ASP A 110 24.29 -2.25 10.99
CA ASP A 110 24.13 -3.71 11.03
C ASP A 110 24.52 -4.35 9.68
N PRO A 111 25.81 -4.32 9.28
CA PRO A 111 26.23 -4.66 7.92
C PRO A 111 25.83 -6.07 7.49
N ASP A 112 26.05 -7.09 8.32
CA ASP A 112 25.77 -8.49 8.00
C ASP A 112 24.25 -8.76 7.96
N LEU A 113 23.52 -8.27 8.94
CA LEU A 113 22.05 -8.41 8.97
C LEU A 113 21.42 -7.68 7.78
N ARG A 114 21.92 -6.48 7.47
CA ARG A 114 21.41 -5.71 6.34
C ARG A 114 21.67 -6.40 5.00
N ALA A 115 22.84 -6.98 4.81
CA ALA A 115 23.17 -7.76 3.61
C ALA A 115 22.26 -8.99 3.47
N THR A 116 22.03 -9.73 4.56
CA THR A 116 21.11 -10.87 4.61
C THR A 116 19.68 -10.44 4.28
N TRP A 117 19.21 -9.34 4.87
CA TRP A 117 17.88 -8.80 4.61
C TRP A 117 17.73 -8.29 3.16
N GLU A 118 18.72 -7.66 2.57
CA GLU A 118 18.68 -7.23 1.16
C GLU A 118 18.65 -8.42 0.20
N ALA A 119 19.27 -9.55 0.58
CA ALA A 119 19.23 -10.80 -0.21
C ALA A 119 17.86 -11.47 -0.13
N ASP A 120 17.25 -11.53 1.05
CA ASP A 120 15.90 -12.09 1.26
C ASP A 120 15.12 -11.30 2.34
N PRO A 121 14.49 -10.19 1.95
CA PRO A 121 13.69 -9.37 2.87
C PRO A 121 12.37 -10.02 3.25
N TYR A 122 11.99 -11.11 2.59
CA TYR A 122 10.78 -11.86 2.93
C TYR A 122 11.00 -12.75 4.16
N ALA A 123 12.11 -13.50 4.19
CA ALA A 123 12.41 -14.41 5.29
C ALA A 123 13.14 -13.71 6.46
N THR A 124 13.96 -12.68 6.18
CA THR A 124 14.79 -12.02 7.19
C THR A 124 14.02 -10.92 7.92
N ARG A 125 14.09 -10.92 9.25
CA ARG A 125 13.50 -9.86 10.09
C ARG A 125 14.40 -8.62 10.15
N CYS A 126 13.77 -7.45 10.19
CA CYS A 126 14.44 -6.25 10.68
C CYS A 126 14.81 -6.41 12.17
N PRO A 127 15.87 -5.74 12.67
CA PRO A 127 16.25 -5.85 14.08
C PRO A 127 15.10 -5.33 14.97
N ASP A 128 14.65 -6.17 15.90
CA ASP A 128 13.46 -5.91 16.74
C ASP A 128 12.18 -5.56 15.94
N GLY A 129 12.06 -6.08 14.72
CA GLY A 129 10.97 -5.74 13.80
C GLY A 129 10.33 -6.94 13.10
N GLU A 130 9.72 -6.67 11.95
CA GLU A 130 9.04 -7.66 11.10
C GLU A 130 9.92 -8.10 9.93
N SER A 131 9.60 -9.28 9.40
CA SER A 131 9.99 -9.76 8.07
C SER A 131 8.89 -9.46 7.05
N GLY A 132 9.19 -9.58 5.76
CA GLY A 132 8.19 -9.54 4.71
C GLY A 132 7.12 -10.62 4.86
N GLN A 133 7.46 -11.78 5.44
CA GLN A 133 6.52 -12.87 5.72
C GLN A 133 5.48 -12.46 6.78
N ASP A 134 5.90 -11.74 7.82
CA ASP A 134 4.97 -11.23 8.84
C ASP A 134 3.99 -10.22 8.22
N VAL A 135 4.52 -9.31 7.38
CA VAL A 135 3.70 -8.35 6.62
C VAL A 135 2.71 -9.09 5.72
N ALA A 136 3.15 -10.08 4.95
CA ALA A 136 2.29 -10.84 4.05
C ALA A 136 1.17 -11.55 4.84
N LYS A 137 1.50 -12.21 5.94
CA LYS A 137 0.53 -12.92 6.79
C LYS A 137 -0.63 -12.02 7.23
N ARG A 138 -0.33 -10.82 7.77
CA ARG A 138 -1.38 -9.92 8.26
C ARG A 138 -2.10 -9.18 7.12
N ALA A 139 -1.37 -8.75 6.08
CA ALA A 139 -1.96 -8.02 4.97
C ALA A 139 -2.90 -8.90 4.14
N PHE A 140 -2.54 -10.17 3.89
CA PHE A 140 -3.43 -11.10 3.17
C PHE A 140 -4.68 -11.42 3.98
N ALA A 141 -4.56 -11.61 5.30
CA ALA A 141 -5.71 -11.80 6.16
C ALA A 141 -6.66 -10.59 6.15
N ALA A 142 -6.10 -9.37 6.12
CA ALA A 142 -6.85 -8.12 6.05
C ALA A 142 -7.53 -7.91 4.69
N LEU A 143 -6.87 -8.25 3.59
CA LEU A 143 -7.42 -8.07 2.23
C LEU A 143 -8.41 -9.16 1.83
N ALA A 144 -8.29 -10.37 2.37
CA ALA A 144 -9.10 -11.52 1.95
C ALA A 144 -10.64 -11.29 2.04
N PRO A 145 -11.22 -10.65 3.07
CA PRO A 145 -12.65 -10.33 3.09
C PRO A 145 -13.04 -9.38 1.97
N LEU A 146 -12.20 -8.37 1.69
CA LEU A 146 -12.43 -7.39 0.64
C LEU A 146 -12.37 -8.04 -0.75
N GLU A 147 -11.39 -8.90 -0.98
CA GLU A 147 -11.22 -9.62 -2.26
C GLU A 147 -12.38 -10.60 -2.52
N ARG A 148 -12.89 -11.28 -1.47
CA ARG A 148 -14.08 -12.11 -1.59
C ARG A 148 -15.32 -11.28 -1.95
N TRP A 149 -15.48 -10.11 -1.33
CA TRP A 149 -16.57 -9.19 -1.66
C TRP A 149 -16.49 -8.72 -3.10
N LEU A 150 -15.30 -8.40 -3.61
CA LEU A 150 -15.05 -8.01 -5.01
C LEU A 150 -15.29 -9.17 -6.00
N ALA A 151 -14.91 -10.39 -5.63
CA ALA A 151 -15.10 -11.57 -6.50
C ALA A 151 -16.59 -11.94 -6.67
N ALA A 152 -17.43 -11.59 -5.70
CA ALA A 152 -18.86 -11.93 -5.70
C ALA A 152 -19.70 -11.07 -6.67
N ASP A 153 -19.24 -9.85 -7.02
CA ASP A 153 -19.97 -8.97 -7.92
C ASP A 153 -19.03 -8.13 -8.80
N ARG A 154 -19.36 -8.08 -10.10
CA ARG A 154 -18.55 -7.38 -11.11
C ARG A 154 -18.69 -5.85 -11.06
N ALA A 155 -19.74 -5.33 -10.46
CA ALA A 155 -19.96 -3.89 -10.29
C ALA A 155 -19.07 -3.31 -9.18
N ARG A 156 -18.61 -4.13 -8.23
CA ARG A 156 -17.92 -3.67 -7.02
C ARG A 156 -16.50 -3.17 -7.27
N CYS A 157 -16.16 -2.11 -6.58
CA CYS A 157 -14.80 -1.57 -6.54
C CYS A 157 -14.37 -1.28 -5.10
N ALA A 158 -13.11 -1.50 -4.80
CA ALA A 158 -12.50 -1.07 -3.56
C ALA A 158 -11.23 -0.29 -3.83
N VAL A 159 -11.01 0.78 -3.08
CA VAL A 159 -9.74 1.50 -3.02
C VAL A 159 -9.14 1.21 -1.66
N ALA A 160 -7.93 0.64 -1.63
CA ALA A 160 -7.20 0.34 -0.40
C ALA A 160 -5.91 1.16 -0.35
N VAL A 161 -5.82 2.11 0.58
CA VAL A 161 -4.64 2.95 0.77
C VAL A 161 -3.73 2.31 1.81
N ALA A 162 -2.55 1.89 1.37
CA ALA A 162 -1.59 1.18 2.17
C ALA A 162 -0.15 1.68 1.91
N HIS A 163 0.82 0.80 1.97
CA HIS A 163 2.24 1.13 2.01
C HIS A 163 3.05 0.30 1.02
N ASN A 164 4.32 0.64 0.95
CA ASN A 164 5.27 0.08 0.02
C ASN A 164 5.44 -1.45 0.17
N HIS A 165 5.70 -1.95 1.39
CA HIS A 165 5.87 -3.38 1.62
C HIS A 165 4.55 -4.14 1.50
N VAL A 166 3.47 -3.60 2.05
CA VAL A 166 2.12 -4.18 1.97
C VAL A 166 1.71 -4.42 0.53
N ASN A 167 1.83 -3.38 -0.32
CA ASN A 167 1.46 -3.49 -1.73
C ASN A 167 2.34 -4.49 -2.47
N ARG A 168 3.66 -4.42 -2.26
CA ARG A 168 4.62 -5.28 -2.95
C ARG A 168 4.48 -6.76 -2.60
N VAL A 169 4.25 -7.12 -1.33
CA VAL A 169 4.05 -8.54 -0.97
C VAL A 169 2.78 -9.08 -1.60
N ARG A 170 1.68 -8.29 -1.64
CA ARG A 170 0.44 -8.73 -2.29
C ARG A 170 0.59 -8.86 -3.80
N LEU A 171 1.22 -7.89 -4.46
CA LEU A 171 1.46 -7.93 -5.91
C LEU A 171 2.40 -9.07 -6.30
N CYS A 172 3.47 -9.32 -5.52
CA CYS A 172 4.40 -10.40 -5.76
C CYS A 172 3.70 -11.77 -5.72
N ASP A 173 2.83 -11.98 -4.72
CA ASP A 173 2.02 -13.18 -4.58
C ASP A 173 1.06 -13.35 -5.77
N LEU A 174 0.31 -12.30 -6.14
CA LEU A 174 -0.61 -12.32 -7.29
C LEU A 174 0.07 -12.62 -8.62
N LEU A 175 1.33 -12.19 -8.78
CA LEU A 175 2.13 -12.44 -9.99
C LEU A 175 2.85 -13.80 -9.96
N GLY A 176 2.72 -14.57 -8.87
CA GLY A 176 3.38 -15.88 -8.71
C GLY A 176 4.90 -15.77 -8.67
N TRP A 177 5.46 -14.63 -8.30
CA TRP A 177 6.91 -14.44 -8.21
C TRP A 177 7.47 -14.95 -6.89
N PRO A 178 8.76 -15.38 -6.86
CA PRO A 178 9.41 -15.75 -5.61
C PRO A 178 9.32 -14.58 -4.60
N MET A 179 8.73 -14.83 -3.44
CA MET A 179 8.44 -13.78 -2.45
C MET A 179 9.69 -13.01 -1.99
N ARG A 180 10.89 -13.64 -1.96
CA ARG A 180 12.15 -12.95 -1.69
C ARG A 180 12.44 -11.77 -2.64
N ASP A 181 11.81 -11.77 -3.83
CA ASP A 181 12.04 -10.75 -4.88
C ASP A 181 11.09 -9.55 -4.80
N TYR A 182 10.12 -9.54 -3.85
CA TYR A 182 9.07 -8.52 -3.82
C TYR A 182 9.58 -7.08 -3.80
N ARG A 183 10.77 -6.83 -3.23
CA ARG A 183 11.39 -5.49 -3.23
C ARG A 183 12.20 -5.19 -4.47
N ARG A 184 12.83 -6.19 -5.07
CA ARG A 184 13.74 -6.00 -6.21
C ARG A 184 13.01 -5.85 -7.54
N ARG A 185 11.83 -6.49 -7.68
CA ARG A 185 11.12 -6.59 -8.95
C ARG A 185 9.93 -5.65 -9.08
N LEU A 186 9.49 -5.03 -7.99
CA LEU A 186 8.34 -4.14 -7.97
C LEU A 186 8.74 -2.76 -7.45
N SER A 187 8.44 -1.71 -8.21
CA SER A 187 8.42 -0.34 -7.73
C SER A 187 7.03 0.01 -7.22
N GLN A 188 6.98 0.84 -6.20
CA GLN A 188 5.74 1.45 -5.71
C GLN A 188 6.09 2.91 -5.36
N ASP A 189 5.73 3.83 -6.23
CA ASP A 189 5.97 5.26 -6.03
C ASP A 189 4.93 5.86 -5.07
N ALA A 190 5.25 6.95 -4.39
CA ALA A 190 4.29 7.66 -3.55
C ALA A 190 3.10 8.12 -4.40
N GLY A 191 1.88 7.88 -3.94
CA GLY A 191 0.66 8.15 -4.71
C GLY A 191 0.45 7.23 -5.92
N GLY A 192 1.35 6.27 -6.16
CA GLY A 192 1.17 5.27 -7.20
C GLY A 192 0.08 4.26 -6.84
N TYR A 193 -0.66 3.80 -7.86
CA TYR A 193 -1.73 2.83 -7.67
C TYR A 193 -1.61 1.63 -8.60
N ASN A 194 -2.23 0.52 -8.19
CA ASN A 194 -2.27 -0.73 -8.92
C ASN A 194 -3.72 -1.15 -9.08
N LEU A 195 -4.10 -1.62 -10.26
CA LEU A 195 -5.46 -2.10 -10.54
C LEU A 195 -5.45 -3.63 -10.69
N ILE A 196 -6.23 -4.29 -9.86
CA ILE A 196 -6.41 -5.75 -9.84
C ILE A 196 -7.89 -6.05 -10.06
N THR A 197 -8.22 -7.00 -10.95
CA THR A 197 -9.60 -7.42 -11.19
C THR A 197 -9.84 -8.84 -10.73
N PHE A 198 -11.04 -9.08 -10.16
CA PHE A 198 -11.49 -10.36 -9.60
C PHE A 198 -12.75 -10.85 -10.34
N GLY A 199 -13.03 -12.16 -10.28
CA GLY A 199 -14.24 -12.75 -10.85
C GLY A 199 -14.02 -13.56 -12.13
N GLY A 200 -12.75 -13.95 -12.38
CA GLY A 200 -12.37 -15.03 -13.31
C GLY A 200 -11.76 -16.20 -12.52
N ASP A 201 -11.07 -17.11 -13.20
CA ASP A 201 -10.38 -18.26 -12.60
C ASP A 201 -9.25 -17.83 -11.63
N ALA A 202 -8.64 -16.67 -11.87
CA ALA A 202 -7.65 -16.05 -11.03
C ALA A 202 -7.74 -14.52 -11.08
N PRO A 203 -7.24 -13.80 -10.05
CA PRO A 203 -7.08 -12.35 -10.09
C PRO A 203 -6.13 -11.94 -11.23
N VAL A 204 -6.43 -10.80 -11.87
CA VAL A 204 -5.61 -10.26 -12.96
C VAL A 204 -5.11 -8.87 -12.60
N VAL A 205 -3.80 -8.68 -12.60
CA VAL A 205 -3.17 -7.37 -12.45
C VAL A 205 -3.27 -6.61 -13.77
N ARG A 206 -4.03 -5.51 -13.79
CA ARG A 206 -4.30 -4.68 -14.98
C ARG A 206 -3.34 -3.51 -15.10
N ARG A 207 -2.93 -2.92 -13.97
CA ARG A 207 -1.96 -1.83 -13.90
C ARG A 207 -1.04 -2.05 -12.72
N LEU A 208 0.23 -1.68 -12.89
CA LEU A 208 1.24 -1.69 -11.86
C LEU A 208 1.84 -0.30 -11.73
N ASN A 209 1.85 0.23 -10.50
CA ASN A 209 2.50 1.49 -10.15
C ASN A 209 2.14 2.65 -11.11
N ALA A 210 0.86 2.75 -11.49
CA ALA A 210 0.38 3.84 -12.32
C ALA A 210 0.48 5.17 -11.55
N PRO A 211 0.97 6.25 -12.17
CA PRO A 211 1.00 7.56 -11.53
C PRO A 211 -0.38 8.18 -11.44
N ALA A 212 -0.57 9.12 -10.50
CA ALA A 212 -1.66 10.09 -10.57
C ALA A 212 -1.47 10.98 -11.82
N ALA A 213 -2.52 11.18 -12.62
CA ALA A 213 -2.49 11.92 -13.89
C ALA A 213 -3.22 13.26 -13.78
#